data_2c35ae9cd57be125c33dbdf9800b5831
#
_entry.id   2c35ae9cd57be125c33dbdf9800b5831
#
_cell.length_a   1.000
_cell.length_b   1.000
_cell.length_c   1.000
_cell.angle_alpha   90.00
_cell.angle_beta   90.00
_cell.angle_gamma   90.00
#
_symmetry.space_group_name_H-M   'P 1'
#
loop_
_entity.id
_entity.type
_entity.pdbx_description
1 polymer ?
#
loop_
_entity_poly.entity_id
_entity_poly.type
_entity_poly.pdbx_seq_one_letter_code
_entity_poly.pdbx_strand_id
1 'polypeptide(L)'
;MELRVTTSELGAGLDALEAALRAERLPEATILELRLVAEELLTNLAKYGHDDGAGHWVQVGLTLVGGDVILEFTDDGRPFDPLAAPPPEFSAQEGERPVGGLGVHLVRSLVDAAEYVRRGSQNVLTLRKRAVG
;
A
#
# COMPACT_ATOMS: atom_id res chain seq x y z
N MET A 1 -0.06 -1.93 -16.34
CA MET A 1 0.45 -0.57 -16.22
C MET A 1 1.28 -0.43 -14.96
N GLU A 2 2.37 0.30 -15.03
CA GLU A 2 3.26 0.46 -13.88
C GLU A 2 3.53 1.92 -13.59
N LEU A 3 3.61 2.24 -12.29
CA LEU A 3 3.95 3.57 -11.81
C LEU A 3 5.15 3.46 -10.89
N ARG A 4 5.91 4.54 -10.81
CA ARG A 4 6.99 4.64 -9.82
C ARG A 4 6.63 5.76 -8.86
N VAL A 5 6.67 5.44 -7.57
CA VAL A 5 6.31 6.38 -6.51
C VAL A 5 7.50 6.52 -5.58
N THR A 6 7.87 7.75 -5.25
CA THR A 6 8.90 7.95 -4.25
C THR A 6 8.26 8.23 -2.90
N THR A 7 8.82 7.64 -1.85
CA THR A 7 8.26 7.82 -0.51
C THR A 7 8.41 9.24 0.01
N SER A 8 9.24 10.07 -0.65
CA SER A 8 9.36 11.48 -0.28
C SER A 8 8.31 12.36 -0.94
N GLU A 9 7.53 11.82 -1.90
CA GLU A 9 6.50 12.59 -2.60
C GLU A 9 5.26 11.72 -2.79
N LEU A 10 4.71 11.27 -1.69
CA LEU A 10 3.58 10.35 -1.72
C LEU A 10 2.35 10.95 -2.37
N GLY A 11 2.10 12.24 -2.13
CA GLY A 11 0.91 12.88 -2.71
C GLY A 11 0.89 12.80 -4.23
N ALA A 12 2.02 13.09 -4.87
CA ALA A 12 2.11 13.01 -6.31
C ALA A 12 1.91 11.58 -6.80
N GLY A 13 2.49 10.61 -6.09
CA GLY A 13 2.31 9.21 -6.45
C GLY A 13 0.88 8.74 -6.30
N LEU A 14 0.21 9.16 -5.25
CA LEU A 14 -1.18 8.80 -5.03
C LEU A 14 -2.09 9.43 -6.08
N ASP A 15 -1.80 10.67 -6.49
CA ASP A 15 -2.56 11.30 -7.54
C ASP A 15 -2.39 10.56 -8.87
N ALA A 16 -1.18 10.10 -9.15
CA ALA A 16 -0.91 9.33 -10.37
C ALA A 16 -1.66 7.99 -10.34
N LEU A 17 -1.69 7.34 -9.20
CA LEU A 17 -2.41 6.09 -9.05
C LEU A 17 -3.91 6.31 -9.24
N GLU A 18 -4.45 7.35 -8.64
CA GLU A 18 -5.87 7.65 -8.80
C GLU A 18 -6.21 7.92 -10.25
N ALA A 19 -5.37 8.67 -10.96
CA ALA A 19 -5.61 8.93 -12.38
C ALA A 19 -5.61 7.64 -13.19
N ALA A 20 -4.71 6.71 -12.87
CA ALA A 20 -4.65 5.43 -13.55
C ALA A 20 -5.91 4.61 -13.30
N LEU A 21 -6.40 4.62 -12.05
CA LEU A 21 -7.62 3.90 -11.72
C LEU A 21 -8.83 4.49 -12.42
N ARG A 22 -8.89 5.82 -12.53
CA ARG A 22 -9.99 6.47 -13.25
C ARG A 22 -9.96 6.13 -14.73
N ALA A 23 -8.78 6.01 -15.30
CA ALA A 23 -8.66 5.64 -16.71
C ALA A 23 -9.22 4.25 -16.97
N GLU A 24 -9.28 3.38 -15.97
CA GLU A 24 -9.87 2.06 -16.10
C GLU A 24 -11.37 2.06 -15.86
N ARG A 25 -11.96 3.23 -15.63
CA ARG A 25 -13.39 3.41 -15.44
C ARG A 25 -13.98 2.60 -14.29
N LEU A 26 -13.22 2.52 -13.22
CA LEU A 26 -13.68 1.83 -12.02
C LEU A 26 -14.71 2.66 -11.27
N PRO A 27 -15.53 2.03 -10.42
CA PRO A 27 -16.46 2.81 -9.59
C PRO A 27 -15.71 3.77 -8.69
N GLU A 28 -16.31 4.93 -8.43
CA GLU A 28 -15.68 5.96 -7.63
C GLU A 28 -15.32 5.45 -6.25
N ALA A 29 -16.21 4.67 -5.62
CA ALA A 29 -15.92 4.12 -4.29
C ALA A 29 -14.69 3.24 -4.32
N THR A 30 -14.54 2.42 -5.36
CA THR A 30 -13.38 1.56 -5.50
C THR A 30 -12.09 2.38 -5.62
N ILE A 31 -12.14 3.44 -6.42
CA ILE A 31 -10.98 4.31 -6.61
C ILE A 31 -10.55 4.93 -5.29
N LEU A 32 -11.50 5.48 -4.53
CA LEU A 32 -11.18 6.13 -3.27
C LEU A 32 -10.68 5.15 -2.23
N GLU A 33 -11.26 3.96 -2.19
CA GLU A 33 -10.81 2.93 -1.26
C GLU A 33 -9.39 2.46 -1.58
N LEU A 34 -9.09 2.26 -2.86
CA LEU A 34 -7.75 1.84 -3.24
C LEU A 34 -6.71 2.94 -3.01
N ARG A 35 -7.10 4.20 -3.22
CA ARG A 35 -6.20 5.30 -2.89
C ARG A 35 -5.89 5.34 -1.40
N LEU A 36 -6.90 5.14 -0.56
CA LEU A 36 -6.71 5.12 0.88
C LEU A 36 -5.82 3.96 1.30
N VAL A 37 -6.04 2.79 0.74
CA VAL A 37 -5.23 1.62 1.01
C VAL A 37 -3.77 1.87 0.63
N ALA A 38 -3.55 2.42 -0.57
CA ALA A 38 -2.20 2.72 -1.03
C ALA A 38 -1.52 3.74 -0.13
N GLU A 39 -2.25 4.75 0.32
CA GLU A 39 -1.70 5.76 1.22
C GLU A 39 -1.20 5.12 2.52
N GLU A 40 -2.00 4.23 3.11
CA GLU A 40 -1.60 3.57 4.35
C GLU A 40 -0.37 2.70 4.15
N LEU A 41 -0.33 1.93 3.07
CA LEU A 41 0.79 1.05 2.81
C LEU A 41 2.07 1.82 2.50
N LEU A 42 1.97 2.83 1.67
CA LEU A 42 3.14 3.62 1.30
C LEU A 42 3.65 4.45 2.47
N THR A 43 2.75 4.95 3.32
CA THR A 43 3.14 5.68 4.52
C THR A 43 3.89 4.77 5.48
N ASN A 44 3.39 3.55 5.68
CA ASN A 44 4.07 2.59 6.55
C ASN A 44 5.44 2.21 5.98
N LEU A 45 5.52 2.05 4.68
CA LEU A 45 6.78 1.74 4.03
C LEU A 45 7.78 2.87 4.23
N ALA A 46 7.33 4.12 4.11
CA ALA A 46 8.20 5.26 4.31
C ALA A 46 8.70 5.35 5.75
N LYS A 47 7.86 4.98 6.72
CA LYS A 47 8.23 5.07 8.13
C LYS A 47 9.09 3.92 8.60
N TYR A 48 8.81 2.71 8.14
CA TYR A 48 9.39 1.50 8.72
C TYR A 48 10.21 0.67 7.75
N GLY A 49 10.09 0.89 6.45
CA GLY A 49 10.75 0.06 5.45
C GLY A 49 12.21 0.43 5.19
N HIS A 50 12.63 1.62 5.61
CA HIS A 50 13.98 2.11 5.37
C HIS A 50 14.49 2.83 6.59
N ASP A 51 15.81 2.76 6.80
CA ASP A 51 16.43 3.33 7.99
C ASP A 51 17.11 4.66 7.76
N ASP A 52 17.34 5.04 6.52
CA ASP A 52 18.20 6.16 6.20
C ASP A 52 17.48 7.50 6.09
N GLY A 53 16.15 7.51 6.23
CA GLY A 53 15.37 8.73 6.12
C GLY A 53 15.29 9.33 4.74
N ALA A 54 15.89 8.69 3.73
CA ALA A 54 15.86 9.18 2.37
C ALA A 54 14.60 8.70 1.67
N GLY A 55 14.24 9.38 0.58
CA GLY A 55 13.14 8.91 -0.26
C GLY A 55 13.56 7.70 -1.07
N HIS A 56 12.66 6.76 -1.20
CA HIS A 56 12.91 5.52 -1.93
C HIS A 56 11.81 5.29 -2.95
N TRP A 57 12.17 4.63 -4.04
CA TRP A 57 11.22 4.32 -5.10
C TRP A 57 10.46 3.05 -4.78
N VAL A 58 9.17 3.09 -5.05
CA VAL A 58 8.30 1.93 -4.99
C VAL A 58 7.66 1.78 -6.36
N GLN A 59 7.71 0.60 -6.91
CA GLN A 59 7.07 0.32 -8.18
C GLN A 59 5.67 -0.20 -7.91
N VAL A 60 4.67 0.43 -8.54
CA VAL A 60 3.28 0.04 -8.33
C VAL A 60 2.73 -0.46 -9.66
N GLY A 61 2.34 -1.72 -9.69
CA GLY A 61 1.73 -2.32 -10.86
C GLY A 61 0.22 -2.36 -10.71
N LEU A 62 -0.49 -2.05 -11.78
CA LEU A 62 -1.95 -2.08 -11.82
C LEU A 62 -2.39 -3.02 -12.93
N THR A 63 -3.19 -4.02 -12.58
CA THR A 63 -3.69 -5.00 -13.53
C THR A 63 -5.16 -5.28 -13.23
N LEU A 64 -5.95 -5.46 -14.28
CA LEU A 64 -7.35 -5.87 -14.14
C LEU A 64 -7.46 -7.32 -14.59
N VAL A 65 -8.07 -8.15 -13.76
CA VAL A 65 -8.27 -9.56 -14.06
C VAL A 65 -9.71 -9.94 -13.73
N GLY A 66 -10.50 -10.16 -14.77
CA GLY A 66 -11.88 -10.61 -14.59
C GLY A 66 -12.73 -9.69 -13.75
N GLY A 67 -12.51 -8.39 -13.83
CA GLY A 67 -13.25 -7.43 -13.03
C GLY A 67 -12.62 -7.10 -11.70
N ASP A 68 -11.57 -7.81 -11.32
CA ASP A 68 -10.84 -7.51 -10.09
C ASP A 68 -9.66 -6.60 -10.38
N VAL A 69 -9.35 -5.73 -9.43
CA VAL A 69 -8.17 -4.88 -9.50
C VAL A 69 -7.06 -5.53 -8.71
N ILE A 70 -5.89 -5.64 -9.33
CA ILE A 70 -4.71 -6.15 -8.64
C ILE A 70 -3.68 -5.05 -8.61
N LEU A 71 -3.23 -4.70 -7.41
CA LEU A 71 -2.14 -3.75 -7.19
C LEU A 71 -0.96 -4.51 -6.62
N GLU A 72 0.22 -4.28 -7.19
CA GLU A 72 1.44 -4.91 -6.71
C GLU A 72 2.45 -3.82 -6.38
N PHE A 73 2.92 -3.81 -5.14
CA PHE A 73 3.89 -2.83 -4.66
C PHE A 73 5.24 -3.54 -4.48
N THR A 74 6.26 -3.06 -5.16
CA THR A 74 7.59 -3.66 -5.11
C THR A 74 8.60 -2.61 -4.70
N ASP A 75 9.42 -2.92 -3.69
CA ASP A 75 10.51 -2.05 -3.28
C ASP A 75 11.72 -2.90 -2.90
N ASP A 76 12.88 -2.25 -2.81
CA ASP A 76 14.15 -2.94 -2.52
C ASP A 76 14.67 -2.62 -1.12
N GLY A 77 13.80 -2.22 -0.21
CA GLY A 77 14.19 -1.94 1.15
C GLY A 77 14.46 -3.21 1.95
N ARG A 78 14.69 -3.03 3.25
CA ARG A 78 14.89 -4.17 4.12
C ARG A 78 13.60 -5.00 4.17
N PRO A 79 13.68 -6.27 4.58
CA PRO A 79 12.46 -7.08 4.70
C PRO A 79 11.48 -6.40 5.64
N PHE A 80 10.32 -6.08 5.11
CA PHE A 80 9.30 -5.37 5.88
C PHE A 80 7.94 -5.67 5.28
N ASP A 81 7.06 -6.28 6.09
CA ASP A 81 5.68 -6.56 5.69
C ASP A 81 4.79 -5.42 6.15
N PRO A 82 4.30 -4.57 5.24
CA PRO A 82 3.45 -3.45 5.64
C PRO A 82 2.12 -3.87 6.25
N LEU A 83 1.77 -5.15 6.14
CA LEU A 83 0.55 -5.68 6.73
C LEU A 83 0.75 -6.16 8.16
N ALA A 84 2.00 -6.23 8.63
CA ALA A 84 2.26 -6.68 9.97
C ALA A 84 1.84 -5.62 10.97
N ALA A 85 1.31 -6.07 12.11
CA ALA A 85 0.96 -5.15 13.18
C ALA A 85 2.22 -4.48 13.73
N PRO A 86 2.12 -3.24 14.21
CA PRO A 86 3.27 -2.59 14.85
C PRO A 86 3.71 -3.37 16.07
N PRO A 87 4.99 -3.22 16.49
CA PRO A 87 5.45 -3.86 17.70
C PRO A 87 4.59 -3.47 18.91
N PRO A 88 4.45 -4.37 19.89
CA PRO A 88 3.57 -4.12 21.04
C PRO A 88 3.90 -2.87 21.83
N GLU A 89 5.15 -2.42 21.82
CA GLU A 89 5.53 -1.23 22.56
C GLU A 89 4.81 0.01 22.08
N PHE A 90 4.30 0.02 20.85
CA PHE A 90 3.53 1.15 20.36
C PHE A 90 2.17 1.24 21.03
N SER A 91 1.59 0.11 21.37
CA SER A 91 0.28 0.12 22.02
C SER A 91 0.39 0.41 23.51
N ALA A 92 1.60 0.36 24.05
CA ALA A 92 1.81 0.63 25.46
C ALA A 92 1.97 2.10 25.76
N GLN A 93 2.00 2.95 24.76
CA GLN A 93 2.11 4.39 24.98
C GLN A 93 0.80 4.92 25.49
N GLU A 94 0.89 5.73 26.52
CA GLU A 94 -0.23 6.19 27.29
C GLU A 94 -1.35 6.76 26.47
N GLY A 95 -2.32 5.94 26.11
CA GLY A 95 -3.48 6.37 25.36
C GLY A 95 -3.24 6.61 23.89
N GLU A 96 -2.00 6.47 23.42
CA GLU A 96 -1.73 6.64 22.01
C GLU A 96 -2.08 5.39 21.24
N ARG A 97 -2.61 5.57 20.06
CA ARG A 97 -2.96 4.45 19.21
C ARG A 97 -1.77 4.04 18.38
N PRO A 98 -1.60 2.74 18.17
CA PRO A 98 -0.59 2.27 17.22
C PRO A 98 -1.08 2.60 15.82
N VAL A 99 -0.54 3.67 15.25
CA VAL A 99 -1.01 4.18 13.96
C VAL A 99 -1.00 3.10 12.90
N GLY A 100 0.09 2.33 12.82
CA GLY A 100 0.17 1.27 11.83
C GLY A 100 -0.85 0.17 12.04
N GLY A 101 -1.27 -0.08 13.30
CA GLY A 101 -2.26 -1.10 13.58
C GLY A 101 -3.61 -0.77 13.00
N LEU A 102 -4.01 0.49 13.10
CA LEU A 102 -5.28 0.92 12.53
C LEU A 102 -5.26 0.89 11.01
N GLY A 103 -4.15 1.32 10.41
CA GLY A 103 -4.04 1.31 8.96
C GLY A 103 -4.10 -0.09 8.39
N VAL A 104 -3.43 -1.05 9.03
CA VAL A 104 -3.46 -2.44 8.58
C VAL A 104 -4.88 -2.99 8.66
N HIS A 105 -5.59 -2.69 9.75
CA HIS A 105 -6.97 -3.15 9.88
C HIS A 105 -7.83 -2.57 8.77
N LEU A 106 -7.66 -1.29 8.46
CA LEU A 106 -8.40 -0.64 7.39
C LEU A 106 -8.10 -1.30 6.04
N VAL A 107 -6.82 -1.55 5.77
CA VAL A 107 -6.43 -2.20 4.51
C VAL A 107 -7.12 -3.56 4.38
N ARG A 108 -7.05 -4.37 5.44
CA ARG A 108 -7.64 -5.71 5.39
C ARG A 108 -9.15 -5.68 5.23
N SER A 109 -9.81 -4.63 5.71
CA SER A 109 -11.26 -4.53 5.57
C SER A 109 -11.68 -4.00 4.20
N LEU A 110 -10.79 -3.32 3.48
CA LEU A 110 -11.13 -2.74 2.19
C LEU A 110 -10.72 -3.58 0.99
N VAL A 111 -9.84 -4.55 1.16
CA VAL A 111 -9.41 -5.40 0.05
C VAL A 111 -9.89 -6.83 0.26
N ASP A 112 -10.00 -7.58 -0.83
CA ASP A 112 -10.45 -8.96 -0.78
C ASP A 112 -9.32 -9.93 -0.50
N ALA A 113 -8.10 -9.57 -0.84
CA ALA A 113 -6.93 -10.39 -0.56
C ALA A 113 -5.69 -9.51 -0.50
N ALA A 114 -4.74 -9.89 0.35
CA ALA A 114 -3.48 -9.18 0.46
C ALA A 114 -2.40 -10.20 0.81
N GLU A 115 -1.27 -10.13 0.12
CA GLU A 115 -0.19 -11.09 0.31
C GLU A 115 1.15 -10.38 0.24
N TYR A 116 2.02 -10.67 1.22
CA TYR A 116 3.37 -10.17 1.23
C TYR A 116 4.35 -11.31 0.99
N VAL A 117 5.33 -11.06 0.11
CA VAL A 117 6.39 -12.03 -0.18
C VAL A 117 7.72 -11.29 -0.24
N ARG A 118 8.75 -11.86 0.38
CA ARG A 118 10.12 -11.40 0.18
C ARG A 118 10.72 -12.22 -0.94
N ARG A 119 11.06 -11.54 -2.05
CA ARG A 119 11.60 -12.23 -3.22
C ARG A 119 12.97 -11.66 -3.50
N GLY A 120 14.01 -12.45 -3.16
CA GLY A 120 15.38 -11.97 -3.32
C GLY A 120 15.63 -10.75 -2.45
N SER A 121 16.03 -9.66 -3.08
CA SER A 121 16.29 -8.41 -2.38
C SER A 121 15.09 -7.47 -2.40
N GLN A 122 13.91 -7.96 -2.74
CA GLN A 122 12.74 -7.11 -2.90
C GLN A 122 11.58 -7.54 -2.01
N ASN A 123 10.84 -6.55 -1.53
CA ASN A 123 9.55 -6.77 -0.92
C ASN A 123 8.49 -6.66 -2.00
N VAL A 124 7.55 -7.61 -2.02
CA VAL A 124 6.46 -7.60 -2.99
C VAL A 124 5.16 -7.77 -2.23
N LEU A 125 4.31 -6.77 -2.29
CA LEU A 125 2.99 -6.81 -1.67
C LEU A 125 1.95 -6.76 -2.77
N THR A 126 1.06 -7.75 -2.79
CA THR A 126 0.01 -7.84 -3.79
C THR A 126 -1.34 -7.72 -3.13
N LEU A 127 -2.17 -6.83 -3.65
CA LEU A 127 -3.53 -6.63 -3.19
C LEU A 127 -4.50 -6.98 -4.30
N ARG A 128 -5.62 -7.58 -3.91
CA ARG A 128 -6.69 -7.87 -4.84
C ARG A 128 -7.99 -7.30 -4.31
N LYS A 129 -8.71 -6.58 -5.16
CA LYS A 129 -9.98 -5.99 -4.78
C LYS A 129 -10.99 -6.20 -5.90
N ARG A 130 -12.15 -6.73 -5.52
CA ARG A 130 -13.25 -6.88 -6.47
C ARG A 130 -13.79 -5.50 -6.79
N ALA A 131 -13.74 -5.13 -8.07
CA ALA A 131 -14.16 -3.80 -8.50
C ALA A 131 -15.65 -3.73 -8.75
N VAL A 132 -16.26 -4.85 -9.09
CA VAL A 132 -17.69 -4.92 -9.37
C VAL A 132 -18.30 -5.82 -8.30
N GLY A 133 -19.18 -5.26 -7.51
CA GLY A 133 -19.77 -5.94 -6.37
C GLY A 133 -20.81 -6.96 -6.70
#